data_cb36d54011f6ecd18e6b81b13df141b6
#
_entry.id   cb36d54011f6ecd18e6b81b13df141b6
#
_cell.length_a   1.000
_cell.length_b   1.000
_cell.length_c   1.000
_cell.angle_alpha   90.00
_cell.angle_beta   90.00
_cell.angle_gamma   90.00
#
_symmetry.space_group_name_H-M   'P 1'
#
loop_
_entity.id
_entity.type
_entity.pdbx_description
1 polymer ?
#
loop_
_entity_poly.entity_id
_entity_poly.type
_entity_poly.pdbx_seq_one_letter_code
_entity_poly.pdbx_strand_id
1 'polypeptide(L)'
;MNILPSVIIHLLENFRPLMRVEVFETFTLLLTGLLVGEAKHGTVRSSVFAPADYQPARISDFFTTHRVSPQKLMAKLTDLVLRLRYGGTLPERLFWIADSTHTEKPFAERIASLGLFHRTKRVVGRAKHLKGHCYVCAAHLYQHLDAQGQMRWVSALCGALLYVKGRSIPALVGQLAAQLRLPEGIRHVWIVDRGIISRPLLRALEALSQFALGRVRANQVVYFAPRRQPKKGRKKTYGQKCRVDQLLRRFPDRLRKQRSELHVQGKERKIEIYDAEVLLRGVRKGRALRARAIVVIVPGLKKLKPWYLVTTDLELEAIAAVRAYAGRAQVEVNFDEAKELGLGHYQGRSGSGVRRWAVLVCLSQALLKLAATGVIKLDLPKLNWSWYKREETVGQLRRRLIEHCRPRISRTMSAPRTV
;
A
#
# COMPACT_ATOMS: atom_id res chain seq x y z
N MET A 1 -27.41 -16.80 6.27
CA MET A 1 -27.58 -15.85 7.40
C MET A 1 -26.45 -14.83 7.36
N ASN A 2 -26.79 -13.53 7.31
CA ASN A 2 -25.76 -12.46 7.22
C ASN A 2 -25.22 -12.13 8.60
N ILE A 3 -24.00 -12.60 8.91
CA ILE A 3 -23.32 -12.35 10.18
C ILE A 3 -22.78 -10.91 10.23
N LEU A 4 -22.24 -10.42 9.12
CA LEU A 4 -21.67 -9.07 9.02
C LEU A 4 -22.78 -7.98 9.04
N PRO A 5 -22.45 -6.75 9.47
CA PRO A 5 -23.33 -5.59 9.32
C PRO A 5 -23.79 -5.41 7.85
N SER A 6 -25.06 -5.02 7.67
CA SER A 6 -25.66 -4.83 6.34
C SER A 6 -24.84 -3.90 5.43
N VAL A 7 -24.25 -2.85 5.98
CA VAL A 7 -23.39 -1.93 5.25
C VAL A 7 -22.20 -2.66 4.62
N ILE A 8 -21.53 -3.55 5.36
CA ILE A 8 -20.39 -4.33 4.83
C ILE A 8 -20.89 -5.26 3.72
N ILE A 9 -22.00 -5.95 3.95
CA ILE A 9 -22.58 -6.86 2.94
C ILE A 9 -22.89 -6.09 1.65
N HIS A 10 -23.55 -4.95 1.77
CA HIS A 10 -23.86 -4.09 0.61
C HIS A 10 -22.59 -3.64 -0.13
N LEU A 11 -21.49 -3.35 0.58
CA LEU A 11 -20.21 -3.04 -0.07
C LEU A 11 -19.62 -4.24 -0.80
N LEU A 12 -19.80 -5.47 -0.28
CA LEU A 12 -19.32 -6.70 -0.93
C LEU A 12 -20.09 -7.00 -2.23
N GLU A 13 -21.37 -6.63 -2.34
CA GLU A 13 -22.18 -6.79 -3.57
C GLU A 13 -21.53 -6.13 -4.80
N ASN A 14 -20.67 -5.10 -4.61
CA ASN A 14 -19.89 -4.51 -5.70
C ASN A 14 -18.97 -5.52 -6.41
N PHE A 15 -18.63 -6.64 -5.77
CA PHE A 15 -17.76 -7.67 -6.33
C PHE A 15 -18.53 -8.81 -7.00
N ARG A 16 -19.86 -8.89 -6.79
CA ARG A 16 -20.72 -9.93 -7.35
C ARG A 16 -20.61 -10.08 -8.87
N PRO A 17 -20.57 -8.99 -9.68
CA PRO A 17 -20.44 -9.11 -11.13
C PRO A 17 -19.13 -9.75 -11.61
N LEU A 18 -18.13 -9.93 -10.72
CA LEU A 18 -16.83 -10.51 -11.07
C LEU A 18 -16.81 -12.04 -11.01
N MET A 19 -17.87 -12.68 -10.51
CA MET A 19 -17.89 -14.12 -10.24
C MET A 19 -19.31 -14.70 -10.28
N ARG A 20 -19.42 -16.03 -10.39
CA ARG A 20 -20.70 -16.74 -10.30
C ARG A 20 -21.25 -16.68 -8.88
N VAL A 21 -22.56 -16.96 -8.71
CA VAL A 21 -23.26 -16.86 -7.42
C VAL A 21 -22.59 -17.71 -6.35
N GLU A 22 -22.30 -18.98 -6.60
CA GLU A 22 -21.73 -19.91 -5.63
C GLU A 22 -20.30 -19.51 -5.24
N VAL A 23 -19.56 -18.88 -6.18
CA VAL A 23 -18.21 -18.36 -5.95
C VAL A 23 -18.28 -17.09 -5.11
N PHE A 24 -19.29 -16.25 -5.32
CA PHE A 24 -19.53 -15.04 -4.54
C PHE A 24 -19.92 -15.37 -3.09
N GLU A 25 -20.73 -16.41 -2.86
CA GLU A 25 -21.02 -16.89 -1.52
C GLU A 25 -19.74 -17.32 -0.78
N THR A 26 -18.88 -18.10 -1.45
CA THR A 26 -17.58 -18.50 -0.90
C THR A 26 -16.67 -17.28 -0.64
N PHE A 27 -16.63 -16.33 -1.55
CA PHE A 27 -15.91 -15.05 -1.39
C PHE A 27 -16.41 -14.30 -0.15
N THR A 28 -17.69 -14.15 0.05
CA THR A 28 -18.30 -13.49 1.21
C THR A 28 -18.00 -14.23 2.50
N LEU A 29 -18.07 -15.57 2.47
CA LEU A 29 -17.72 -16.42 3.60
C LEU A 29 -16.24 -16.24 4.02
N LEU A 30 -15.32 -16.23 3.07
CA LEU A 30 -13.90 -16.01 3.31
C LEU A 30 -13.63 -14.64 3.94
N LEU A 31 -14.28 -13.60 3.45
CA LEU A 31 -14.17 -12.25 4.01
C LEU A 31 -14.80 -12.17 5.40
N THR A 32 -15.93 -12.84 5.64
CA THR A 32 -16.50 -12.95 6.99
C THR A 32 -15.48 -13.55 7.96
N GLY A 33 -14.83 -14.65 7.58
CA GLY A 33 -13.77 -15.25 8.38
C GLY A 33 -12.58 -14.34 8.64
N LEU A 34 -12.17 -13.51 7.66
CA LEU A 34 -11.08 -12.55 7.84
C LEU A 34 -11.48 -11.40 8.79
N LEU A 35 -12.71 -10.90 8.66
CA LEU A 35 -13.19 -9.75 9.42
C LEU A 35 -13.53 -10.10 10.87
N VAL A 36 -14.24 -11.23 11.11
CA VAL A 36 -14.76 -11.58 12.44
C VAL A 36 -14.30 -12.91 13.01
N GLY A 37 -13.54 -13.70 12.26
CA GLY A 37 -13.02 -14.99 12.74
C GLY A 37 -11.87 -14.81 13.72
N GLU A 38 -11.90 -15.56 14.82
CA GLU A 38 -10.87 -15.56 15.87
C GLU A 38 -9.79 -16.64 15.66
N ALA A 39 -10.10 -17.70 14.89
CA ALA A 39 -9.17 -18.78 14.64
C ALA A 39 -7.87 -18.29 13.95
N LYS A 40 -6.74 -18.88 14.31
CA LYS A 40 -5.41 -18.50 13.84
C LYS A 40 -5.22 -18.69 12.31
N HIS A 41 -5.91 -19.65 11.71
CA HIS A 41 -5.78 -19.96 10.27
C HIS A 41 -7.02 -19.48 9.49
N GLY A 42 -6.80 -18.63 8.50
CA GLY A 42 -7.85 -17.91 7.80
C GLY A 42 -8.90 -18.76 7.10
N THR A 43 -8.53 -19.92 6.50
CA THR A 43 -9.49 -20.84 5.89
C THR A 43 -10.35 -21.55 6.93
N VAL A 44 -9.78 -21.95 8.07
CA VAL A 44 -10.50 -22.53 9.21
C VAL A 44 -11.44 -21.50 9.84
N ARG A 45 -11.02 -20.22 9.94
CA ARG A 45 -11.90 -19.14 10.39
C ARG A 45 -13.19 -19.06 9.58
N SER A 46 -13.07 -19.24 8.27
CA SER A 46 -14.21 -19.12 7.36
C SER A 46 -15.14 -20.29 7.44
N SER A 47 -14.64 -21.53 7.60
CA SER A 47 -15.48 -22.73 7.69
C SER A 47 -16.42 -22.74 8.91
N VAL A 48 -16.04 -22.02 10.00
CA VAL A 48 -16.90 -21.87 11.19
C VAL A 48 -18.20 -21.12 10.88
N PHE A 49 -18.20 -20.25 9.88
CA PHE A 49 -19.35 -19.44 9.47
C PHE A 49 -20.14 -20.04 8.31
N ALA A 50 -19.73 -21.21 7.84
CA ALA A 50 -20.41 -21.87 6.73
C ALA A 50 -21.79 -22.40 7.16
N PRO A 51 -22.83 -22.30 6.31
CA PRO A 51 -24.09 -22.98 6.52
C PRO A 51 -23.90 -24.50 6.70
N ALA A 52 -24.87 -25.18 7.31
CA ALA A 52 -24.79 -26.61 7.58
C ALA A 52 -24.65 -27.47 6.31
N ASP A 53 -25.29 -27.04 5.22
CA ASP A 53 -25.27 -27.66 3.89
C ASP A 53 -24.05 -27.24 3.04
N TYR A 54 -23.16 -26.39 3.57
CA TYR A 54 -22.02 -25.88 2.82
C TYR A 54 -20.93 -26.94 2.63
N GLN A 55 -20.56 -27.16 1.39
CA GLN A 55 -19.51 -28.11 1.04
C GLN A 55 -18.12 -27.51 1.25
N PRO A 56 -17.29 -28.03 2.18
CA PRO A 56 -15.94 -27.48 2.46
C PRO A 56 -15.02 -27.45 1.25
N ALA A 57 -15.21 -28.32 0.27
CA ALA A 57 -14.48 -28.32 -1.00
C ALA A 57 -14.56 -26.99 -1.75
N ARG A 58 -15.70 -26.27 -1.65
CA ARG A 58 -15.89 -24.95 -2.29
C ARG A 58 -14.85 -23.92 -1.87
N ILE A 59 -14.32 -23.97 -0.63
CA ILE A 59 -13.24 -23.11 -0.19
C ILE A 59 -11.94 -23.45 -0.95
N SER A 60 -11.63 -24.75 -1.10
CA SER A 60 -10.46 -25.17 -1.88
C SER A 60 -10.59 -24.74 -3.35
N ASP A 61 -11.76 -24.97 -3.94
CA ASP A 61 -12.06 -24.66 -5.34
C ASP A 61 -11.98 -23.15 -5.63
N PHE A 62 -12.38 -22.31 -4.68
CA PHE A 62 -12.19 -20.87 -4.79
C PHE A 62 -10.72 -20.50 -5.05
N PHE A 63 -9.79 -21.21 -4.43
CA PHE A 63 -8.35 -20.92 -4.57
C PHE A 63 -7.67 -21.66 -5.72
N THR A 64 -8.19 -22.79 -6.16
CA THR A 64 -7.55 -23.68 -7.15
C THR A 64 -8.26 -23.68 -8.49
N THR A 65 -9.54 -23.92 -8.52
CA THR A 65 -10.33 -24.26 -9.72
C THR A 65 -11.04 -23.04 -10.32
N HIS A 66 -11.68 -22.21 -9.50
CA HIS A 66 -12.48 -21.10 -10.02
C HIS A 66 -11.62 -19.99 -10.66
N ARG A 67 -12.13 -19.39 -11.76
CA ARG A 67 -11.45 -18.34 -12.52
C ARG A 67 -11.70 -16.94 -11.93
N VAL A 68 -11.42 -16.76 -10.63
CA VAL A 68 -11.47 -15.44 -9.98
C VAL A 68 -10.16 -14.69 -10.25
N SER A 69 -10.23 -13.59 -10.96
CA SER A 69 -9.05 -12.79 -11.31
C SER A 69 -8.62 -11.87 -10.16
N PRO A 70 -7.43 -12.06 -9.57
CA PRO A 70 -6.89 -11.12 -8.58
C PRO A 70 -6.81 -9.67 -9.10
N GLN A 71 -6.50 -9.50 -10.40
CA GLN A 71 -6.38 -8.18 -11.02
C GLN A 71 -7.74 -7.46 -11.06
N LYS A 72 -8.82 -8.17 -11.46
CA LYS A 72 -10.18 -7.60 -11.46
C LYS A 72 -10.63 -7.26 -10.03
N LEU A 73 -10.30 -8.10 -9.05
CA LEU A 73 -10.59 -7.81 -7.63
C LEU A 73 -9.84 -6.56 -7.15
N MET A 74 -8.55 -6.41 -7.45
CA MET A 74 -7.76 -5.23 -7.08
C MET A 74 -8.30 -3.97 -7.74
N ALA A 75 -8.62 -4.00 -9.03
CA ALA A 75 -9.19 -2.85 -9.74
C ALA A 75 -10.53 -2.44 -9.11
N LYS A 76 -11.40 -3.41 -8.78
CA LYS A 76 -12.68 -3.13 -8.12
C LYS A 76 -12.53 -2.62 -6.69
N LEU A 77 -11.55 -3.15 -5.94
CA LEU A 77 -11.20 -2.64 -4.61
C LEU A 77 -10.72 -1.19 -4.68
N THR A 78 -9.87 -0.88 -5.65
CA THR A 78 -9.38 0.49 -5.86
C THR A 78 -10.52 1.46 -6.15
N ASP A 79 -11.41 1.10 -7.10
CA ASP A 79 -12.62 1.87 -7.41
C ASP A 79 -13.49 2.09 -6.15
N LEU A 80 -13.73 1.04 -5.37
CA LEU A 80 -14.50 1.11 -4.13
C LEU A 80 -13.87 2.06 -3.10
N VAL A 81 -12.56 1.95 -2.85
CA VAL A 81 -11.82 2.80 -1.92
C VAL A 81 -11.92 4.26 -2.33
N LEU A 82 -11.72 4.57 -3.61
CA LEU A 82 -11.79 5.93 -4.12
C LEU A 82 -13.21 6.51 -4.04
N ARG A 83 -14.23 5.73 -4.43
CA ARG A 83 -15.63 6.15 -4.32
C ARG A 83 -16.03 6.44 -2.88
N LEU A 84 -15.73 5.55 -1.97
CA LEU A 84 -16.07 5.71 -0.55
C LEU A 84 -15.36 6.92 0.06
N ARG A 85 -14.07 7.10 -0.30
CA ARG A 85 -13.27 8.21 0.27
C ARG A 85 -13.68 9.57 -0.27
N TYR A 86 -14.05 9.67 -1.53
CA TYR A 86 -14.23 10.96 -2.22
C TYR A 86 -15.68 11.26 -2.67
N GLY A 87 -16.60 10.32 -2.47
CA GLY A 87 -18.02 10.55 -2.81
C GLY A 87 -18.28 10.85 -4.29
N GLY A 88 -17.35 10.44 -5.19
CA GLY A 88 -17.45 10.68 -6.64
C GLY A 88 -16.66 11.89 -7.15
N THR A 89 -16.24 12.83 -6.30
CA THR A 89 -15.42 13.99 -6.73
C THR A 89 -13.96 13.76 -6.34
N LEU A 90 -13.17 13.31 -7.31
CA LEU A 90 -11.76 13.02 -7.09
C LEU A 90 -10.92 14.32 -7.07
N PRO A 91 -9.89 14.39 -6.20
CA PRO A 91 -8.95 15.51 -6.22
C PRO A 91 -8.07 15.47 -7.48
N GLU A 92 -7.48 16.59 -7.85
CA GLU A 92 -6.57 16.70 -8.99
C GLU A 92 -5.39 15.72 -8.92
N ARG A 93 -4.99 15.34 -7.71
CA ARG A 93 -3.84 14.46 -7.44
C ARG A 93 -4.16 13.39 -6.41
N LEU A 94 -3.80 12.16 -6.72
CA LEU A 94 -3.90 11.01 -5.83
C LEU A 94 -2.51 10.45 -5.50
N PHE A 95 -2.29 10.14 -4.23
CA PHE A 95 -1.04 9.55 -3.75
C PHE A 95 -1.20 8.05 -3.51
N TRP A 96 -0.21 7.30 -3.97
CA TRP A 96 -0.12 5.85 -3.83
C TRP A 96 1.19 5.48 -3.15
N ILE A 97 1.14 4.66 -2.13
CA ILE A 97 2.35 4.10 -1.54
C ILE A 97 2.54 2.71 -2.13
N ALA A 98 3.77 2.39 -2.54
CA ALA A 98 4.14 1.02 -2.88
C ALA A 98 5.40 0.61 -2.10
N ASP A 99 5.30 -0.55 -1.45
CA ASP A 99 6.40 -1.14 -0.72
C ASP A 99 6.25 -2.66 -0.64
N SER A 100 7.27 -3.36 -0.17
CA SER A 100 7.27 -4.82 -0.04
C SER A 100 7.26 -5.27 1.41
N THR A 101 6.54 -6.35 1.67
CA THR A 101 6.53 -7.02 2.97
C THR A 101 6.75 -8.51 2.82
N HIS A 102 7.26 -9.14 3.88
CA HIS A 102 7.54 -10.57 3.91
C HIS A 102 6.68 -11.27 4.96
N THR A 103 6.28 -12.50 4.64
CA THR A 103 5.60 -13.40 5.58
C THR A 103 6.40 -14.69 5.69
N GLU A 104 6.67 -15.12 6.92
CA GLU A 104 7.47 -16.29 7.18
C GLU A 104 6.68 -17.60 6.96
N LYS A 105 7.34 -18.57 6.34
CA LYS A 105 6.83 -19.91 6.07
C LYS A 105 7.95 -20.93 6.34
N PRO A 106 8.46 -21.04 7.58
CA PRO A 106 9.69 -21.79 7.88
C PRO A 106 9.59 -23.28 7.51
N PHE A 107 8.42 -23.87 7.69
CA PHE A 107 8.19 -25.31 7.46
C PHE A 107 7.55 -25.63 6.10
N ALA A 108 7.31 -24.62 5.26
CA ALA A 108 6.69 -24.85 3.96
C ALA A 108 7.73 -25.33 2.94
N GLU A 109 7.42 -26.43 2.24
CA GLU A 109 8.31 -26.98 1.22
C GLU A 109 7.78 -26.83 -0.20
N ARG A 110 6.48 -27.03 -0.39
CA ARG A 110 5.83 -27.16 -1.70
C ARG A 110 4.80 -26.06 -2.03
N ILE A 111 4.91 -24.88 -1.37
CA ILE A 111 4.04 -23.75 -1.68
C ILE A 111 4.68 -22.94 -2.82
N ALA A 112 3.87 -22.53 -3.79
CA ALA A 112 4.35 -21.75 -4.93
C ALA A 112 5.00 -20.43 -4.49
N SER A 113 6.08 -20.02 -5.18
CA SER A 113 6.76 -18.73 -5.00
C SER A 113 7.39 -18.51 -3.63
N LEU A 114 7.76 -19.57 -2.93
CA LEU A 114 8.61 -19.46 -1.76
C LEU A 114 10.01 -18.96 -2.15
N GLY A 115 10.56 -18.08 -1.32
CA GLY A 115 11.91 -17.57 -1.48
C GLY A 115 12.65 -17.46 -0.14
N LEU A 116 13.95 -17.24 -0.24
CA LEU A 116 14.80 -16.85 0.87
C LEU A 116 15.03 -15.34 0.79
N PHE A 117 14.60 -14.61 1.82
CA PHE A 117 14.68 -13.16 1.88
C PHE A 117 15.55 -12.73 3.04
N HIS A 118 16.34 -11.68 2.83
CA HIS A 118 17.15 -11.10 3.90
C HIS A 118 16.25 -10.41 4.93
N ARG A 119 16.45 -10.69 6.23
CA ARG A 119 15.74 -9.97 7.30
C ARG A 119 16.25 -8.54 7.38
N THR A 120 15.36 -7.57 7.29
CA THR A 120 15.69 -6.15 7.44
C THR A 120 16.08 -5.79 8.87
N LYS A 121 15.48 -6.44 9.86
CA LYS A 121 15.84 -6.29 11.28
C LYS A 121 16.54 -7.56 11.75
N ARG A 122 17.73 -7.40 12.35
CA ARG A 122 18.44 -8.49 13.00
C ARG A 122 17.69 -8.86 14.28
N VAL A 123 17.22 -10.08 14.36
CA VAL A 123 16.56 -10.63 15.56
C VAL A 123 17.51 -11.64 16.17
N VAL A 124 17.87 -11.46 17.45
CA VAL A 124 18.76 -12.38 18.17
C VAL A 124 18.14 -13.78 18.17
N GLY A 125 18.95 -14.80 17.93
CA GLY A 125 18.51 -16.19 17.87
C GLY A 125 17.78 -16.59 16.58
N ARG A 126 17.61 -15.70 15.59
CA ARG A 126 16.99 -16.03 14.30
C ARG A 126 17.97 -15.95 13.14
N ALA A 127 17.79 -16.82 12.15
CA ALA A 127 18.60 -16.84 10.93
C ALA A 127 18.55 -15.48 10.19
N LYS A 128 19.65 -15.11 9.54
CA LYS A 128 19.80 -13.88 8.72
C LYS A 128 18.79 -13.82 7.57
N HIS A 129 18.35 -14.98 7.08
CA HIS A 129 17.37 -15.11 6.02
C HIS A 129 16.08 -15.73 6.57
N LEU A 130 14.97 -15.35 5.99
CA LEU A 130 13.67 -15.97 6.23
C LEU A 130 13.20 -16.70 4.97
N LYS A 131 12.64 -17.89 5.15
CA LYS A 131 11.91 -18.62 4.10
C LYS A 131 10.45 -18.19 4.13
N GLY A 132 9.90 -17.79 2.99
CA GLY A 132 8.51 -17.35 2.97
C GLY A 132 8.09 -16.69 1.66
N HIS A 133 7.05 -15.88 1.74
CA HIS A 133 6.58 -15.07 0.62
C HIS A 133 7.00 -13.62 0.79
N CYS A 134 7.25 -12.95 -0.34
CA CYS A 134 7.35 -11.51 -0.43
C CYS A 134 6.15 -10.99 -1.24
N TYR A 135 5.47 -9.98 -0.70
CA TYR A 135 4.38 -9.29 -1.39
C TYR A 135 4.80 -7.85 -1.65
N VAL A 136 4.52 -7.37 -2.86
CA VAL A 136 4.58 -5.95 -3.19
C VAL A 136 3.17 -5.42 -3.13
N CYS A 137 2.91 -4.50 -2.22
CA CYS A 137 1.59 -3.96 -1.98
C CYS A 137 1.49 -2.52 -2.44
N ALA A 138 0.28 -2.13 -2.87
CA ALA A 138 -0.08 -0.75 -3.13
C ALA A 138 -1.18 -0.31 -2.16
N ALA A 139 -1.05 0.90 -1.63
CA ALA A 139 -2.04 1.53 -0.77
C ALA A 139 -2.35 2.94 -1.27
N HIS A 140 -3.62 3.32 -1.24
CA HIS A 140 -4.01 4.71 -1.45
C HIS A 140 -3.73 5.52 -0.18
N LEU A 141 -2.93 6.59 -0.32
CA LEU A 141 -2.58 7.51 0.78
C LEU A 141 -3.44 8.76 0.68
N TYR A 142 -4.14 9.10 1.75
CA TYR A 142 -5.01 10.26 1.82
C TYR A 142 -4.90 10.97 3.17
N GLN A 143 -5.29 12.23 3.21
CA GLN A 143 -5.41 13.00 4.44
C GLN A 143 -6.76 12.74 5.08
N HIS A 144 -6.77 12.59 6.39
CA HIS A 144 -7.96 12.38 7.20
C HIS A 144 -7.94 13.36 8.37
N LEU A 145 -9.09 13.95 8.68
CA LEU A 145 -9.28 14.81 9.85
C LEU A 145 -9.63 13.91 11.02
N ASP A 146 -8.77 13.85 12.03
CA ASP A 146 -9.01 13.03 13.22
C ASP A 146 -10.08 13.64 14.16
N ALA A 147 -10.42 12.92 15.22
CA ALA A 147 -11.42 13.37 16.20
C ALA A 147 -11.03 14.67 16.94
N GLN A 148 -9.74 15.07 16.89
CA GLN A 148 -9.22 16.32 17.47
C GLN A 148 -9.13 17.44 16.42
N GLY A 149 -9.62 17.23 15.20
CA GLY A 149 -9.53 18.20 14.11
C GLY A 149 -8.13 18.31 13.50
N GLN A 150 -7.21 17.36 13.79
CA GLN A 150 -5.87 17.37 13.21
C GLN A 150 -5.82 16.58 11.90
N MET A 151 -5.16 17.15 10.89
CA MET A 151 -4.98 16.50 9.61
C MET A 151 -3.89 15.44 9.68
N ARG A 152 -4.23 14.18 9.44
CA ARG A 152 -3.30 13.05 9.45
C ARG A 152 -3.27 12.29 8.13
N TRP A 153 -2.12 11.72 7.82
CA TRP A 153 -2.00 10.78 6.72
C TRP A 153 -2.52 9.40 7.13
N VAL A 154 -3.37 8.84 6.31
CA VAL A 154 -3.91 7.48 6.45
C VAL A 154 -3.77 6.78 5.11
N SER A 155 -3.65 5.46 5.12
CA SER A 155 -3.64 4.69 3.87
C SER A 155 -4.43 3.39 3.99
N ALA A 156 -5.06 3.00 2.87
CA ALA A 156 -5.80 1.76 2.73
C ALA A 156 -5.19 0.90 1.62
N LEU A 157 -5.02 -0.39 1.85
CA LEU A 157 -4.48 -1.32 0.85
C LEU A 157 -5.46 -1.46 -0.33
N CYS A 158 -4.93 -1.34 -1.55
CA CYS A 158 -5.69 -1.50 -2.79
C CYS A 158 -5.28 -2.73 -3.59
N GLY A 159 -4.14 -3.34 -3.26
CA GLY A 159 -3.70 -4.55 -3.93
C GLY A 159 -2.35 -5.05 -3.49
N ALA A 160 -2.07 -6.30 -3.87
CA ALA A 160 -0.81 -6.98 -3.60
C ALA A 160 -0.43 -7.90 -4.75
N LEU A 161 0.85 -7.88 -5.12
CA LEU A 161 1.44 -8.85 -6.04
C LEU A 161 2.42 -9.76 -5.30
N LEU A 162 2.32 -11.05 -5.55
CA LEU A 162 3.27 -12.03 -5.06
C LEU A 162 4.58 -11.90 -5.86
N TYR A 163 5.69 -11.75 -5.14
CA TYR A 163 7.01 -11.77 -5.75
C TYR A 163 7.32 -13.17 -6.30
N VAL A 164 7.85 -13.19 -7.52
CA VAL A 164 8.33 -14.41 -8.18
C VAL A 164 9.80 -14.21 -8.52
N LYS A 165 10.63 -15.22 -8.27
CA LYS A 165 12.06 -15.20 -8.60
C LYS A 165 12.28 -14.73 -10.05
N GLY A 166 13.25 -13.86 -10.25
CA GLY A 166 13.58 -13.26 -11.56
C GLY A 166 12.88 -11.93 -11.86
N ARG A 167 11.91 -11.49 -11.05
CA ARG A 167 11.32 -10.15 -11.17
C ARG A 167 11.87 -9.21 -10.11
N SER A 168 12.07 -7.94 -10.45
CA SER A 168 12.49 -6.93 -9.46
C SER A 168 11.29 -6.28 -8.78
N ILE A 169 11.45 -5.85 -7.53
CA ILE A 169 10.41 -5.09 -6.80
C ILE A 169 9.93 -3.86 -7.60
N PRO A 170 10.83 -3.03 -8.18
CA PRO A 170 10.41 -1.90 -9.01
C PRO A 170 9.54 -2.29 -10.21
N ALA A 171 9.81 -3.42 -10.86
CA ALA A 171 8.99 -3.92 -11.97
C ALA A 171 7.59 -4.36 -11.48
N LEU A 172 7.50 -4.96 -10.30
CA LEU A 172 6.22 -5.34 -9.70
C LEU A 172 5.39 -4.10 -9.28
N VAL A 173 6.03 -3.04 -8.80
CA VAL A 173 5.34 -1.75 -8.55
C VAL A 173 4.77 -1.18 -9.85
N GLY A 174 5.54 -1.16 -10.94
CA GLY A 174 5.05 -0.75 -12.26
C GLY A 174 3.88 -1.62 -12.75
N GLN A 175 3.95 -2.92 -12.52
CA GLN A 175 2.85 -3.85 -12.82
C GLN A 175 1.60 -3.57 -11.97
N LEU A 176 1.74 -3.28 -10.66
CA LEU A 176 0.63 -2.86 -9.80
C LEU A 176 -0.02 -1.58 -10.33
N ALA A 177 0.79 -0.58 -10.68
CA ALA A 177 0.31 0.69 -11.22
C ALA A 177 -0.59 0.49 -12.45
N ALA A 178 -0.23 -0.45 -13.33
CA ALA A 178 -1.04 -0.80 -14.50
C ALA A 178 -2.31 -1.59 -14.15
N GLN A 179 -2.24 -2.48 -13.14
CA GLN A 179 -3.34 -3.39 -12.79
C GLN A 179 -4.44 -2.75 -11.96
N LEU A 180 -4.15 -1.71 -11.19
CA LEU A 180 -5.16 -1.02 -10.36
C LEU A 180 -6.20 -0.27 -11.19
N ARG A 181 -5.96 -0.01 -12.49
CA ARG A 181 -6.87 0.70 -13.40
C ARG A 181 -7.31 2.04 -12.80
N LEU A 182 -6.33 2.91 -12.55
CA LEU A 182 -6.55 4.20 -11.93
C LEU A 182 -7.36 5.14 -12.85
N PRO A 183 -8.18 6.04 -12.30
CA PRO A 183 -8.96 6.98 -13.10
C PRO A 183 -8.08 7.85 -14.01
N GLU A 184 -8.54 8.09 -15.24
CA GLU A 184 -7.85 8.96 -16.19
C GLU A 184 -8.05 10.44 -15.84
N GLY A 185 -7.21 11.32 -16.37
CA GLY A 185 -7.29 12.77 -16.16
C GLY A 185 -6.80 13.25 -14.78
N ILE A 186 -6.38 12.35 -13.91
CA ILE A 186 -5.89 12.65 -12.55
C ILE A 186 -4.39 12.37 -12.45
N ARG A 187 -3.69 13.18 -11.68
CA ARG A 187 -2.26 12.96 -11.42
C ARG A 187 -2.05 11.89 -10.35
N HIS A 188 -1.53 10.73 -10.74
CA HIS A 188 -1.19 9.65 -9.82
C HIS A 188 0.29 9.70 -9.45
N VAL A 189 0.59 9.95 -8.17
CA VAL A 189 1.96 10.04 -7.65
C VAL A 189 2.26 8.82 -6.77
N TRP A 190 3.20 7.99 -7.21
CA TRP A 190 3.65 6.80 -6.51
C TRP A 190 4.78 7.12 -5.55
N ILE A 191 4.53 6.94 -4.26
CA ILE A 191 5.49 7.17 -3.19
C ILE A 191 6.19 5.86 -2.87
N VAL A 192 7.51 5.85 -3.04
CA VAL A 192 8.31 4.63 -2.91
C VAL A 192 9.57 4.87 -2.07
N ASP A 193 10.10 3.81 -1.47
CA ASP A 193 11.36 3.89 -0.73
C ASP A 193 12.58 3.90 -1.65
N ARG A 194 13.73 4.24 -1.07
CA ARG A 194 15.02 4.40 -1.73
C ARG A 194 15.44 3.21 -2.60
N GLY A 195 15.09 2.00 -2.18
CA GLY A 195 15.43 0.78 -2.93
C GLY A 195 14.55 0.55 -4.16
N ILE A 196 13.39 1.18 -4.23
CA ILE A 196 12.37 0.94 -5.27
C ILE A 196 12.47 1.98 -6.39
N ILE A 197 12.80 3.25 -6.06
CA ILE A 197 12.95 4.28 -7.09
C ILE A 197 14.13 3.96 -8.00
N SER A 198 13.83 3.64 -9.24
CA SER A 198 14.81 3.13 -10.22
C SER A 198 14.37 3.41 -11.64
N ARG A 199 15.30 3.30 -12.59
CA ARG A 199 14.98 3.51 -14.02
C ARG A 199 13.84 2.61 -14.54
N PRO A 200 13.76 1.31 -14.22
CA PRO A 200 12.63 0.48 -14.65
C PRO A 200 11.29 0.98 -14.13
N LEU A 201 11.20 1.38 -12.85
CA LEU A 201 9.98 1.94 -12.28
C LEU A 201 9.59 3.25 -12.99
N LEU A 202 10.54 4.19 -13.11
CA LEU A 202 10.27 5.48 -13.73
C LEU A 202 9.78 5.34 -15.17
N ARG A 203 10.32 4.38 -15.94
CA ARG A 203 9.82 4.07 -17.29
C ARG A 203 8.41 3.51 -17.28
N ALA A 204 8.12 2.60 -16.35
CA ALA A 204 6.79 2.00 -16.25
C ALA A 204 5.72 3.03 -15.89
N LEU A 205 6.00 3.90 -14.92
CA LEU A 205 5.07 4.96 -14.52
C LEU A 205 4.89 6.01 -15.63
N GLU A 206 5.98 6.38 -16.30
CA GLU A 206 5.90 7.31 -17.43
C GLU A 206 5.04 6.77 -18.57
N ALA A 207 5.16 5.49 -18.89
CA ALA A 207 4.32 4.84 -19.92
C ALA A 207 2.82 4.85 -19.55
N LEU A 208 2.49 5.00 -18.28
CA LEU A 208 1.13 5.11 -17.75
C LEU A 208 0.71 6.58 -17.50
N SER A 209 1.53 7.56 -17.89
CA SER A 209 1.32 9.00 -17.56
C SER A 209 1.19 9.24 -16.06
N GLN A 210 1.89 8.45 -15.24
CA GLN A 210 1.92 8.52 -13.78
C GLN A 210 3.28 9.00 -13.29
N PHE A 211 3.33 9.47 -12.04
CA PHE A 211 4.49 10.13 -11.46
C PHE A 211 5.08 9.31 -10.31
N ALA A 212 6.35 9.54 -10.04
CA ALA A 212 7.06 8.98 -8.90
C ALA A 212 7.45 10.07 -7.90
N LEU A 213 7.39 9.75 -6.61
CA LEU A 213 8.00 10.47 -5.52
C LEU A 213 8.76 9.44 -4.65
N GLY A 214 10.04 9.65 -4.42
CA GLY A 214 10.78 8.69 -3.61
C GLY A 214 12.09 9.22 -3.07
N ARG A 215 12.58 8.55 -2.02
CA ARG A 215 13.89 8.82 -1.47
C ARG A 215 14.96 8.23 -2.39
N VAL A 216 16.02 8.99 -2.62
CA VAL A 216 17.16 8.55 -3.40
C VAL A 216 18.42 8.44 -2.54
N ARG A 217 19.45 7.76 -3.05
CA ARG A 217 20.75 7.70 -2.37
C ARG A 217 21.43 9.06 -2.44
N ALA A 218 22.22 9.40 -1.43
CA ALA A 218 23.00 10.64 -1.38
C ALA A 218 23.90 10.84 -2.61
N ASN A 219 24.46 9.75 -3.13
CA ASN A 219 25.30 9.75 -4.34
C ASN A 219 24.51 9.69 -5.66
N GLN A 220 23.17 9.79 -5.63
CA GLN A 220 22.35 9.85 -6.85
C GLN A 220 22.81 11.03 -7.72
N VAL A 221 23.10 10.73 -8.97
CA VAL A 221 23.51 11.75 -9.94
C VAL A 221 22.29 12.34 -10.62
N VAL A 222 22.28 13.66 -10.65
CA VAL A 222 21.30 14.48 -11.37
C VAL A 222 22.04 15.46 -12.28
N TYR A 223 21.34 16.03 -13.25
CA TYR A 223 21.88 17.00 -14.18
C TYR A 223 20.99 18.24 -14.21
N PHE A 224 21.57 19.41 -14.32
CA PHE A 224 20.83 20.60 -14.68
C PHE A 224 20.57 20.66 -16.19
N ALA A 225 19.62 21.45 -16.60
CA ALA A 225 19.44 21.76 -18.01
C ALA A 225 20.68 22.50 -18.57
N PRO A 226 21.05 22.31 -19.83
CA PRO A 226 22.16 23.05 -20.44
C PRO A 226 21.87 24.54 -20.48
N ARG A 227 22.79 25.38 -19.97
CA ARG A 227 22.66 26.84 -20.03
C ARG A 227 22.82 27.39 -21.45
N ARG A 228 23.67 26.75 -22.23
CA ARG A 228 23.95 27.16 -23.62
C ARG A 228 23.92 25.92 -24.52
N GLN A 229 23.30 26.07 -25.67
CA GLN A 229 23.32 25.07 -26.72
C GLN A 229 24.41 25.43 -27.74
N PRO A 230 25.09 24.46 -28.35
CA PRO A 230 26.01 24.74 -29.43
C PRO A 230 25.25 25.34 -30.62
N LYS A 231 25.85 26.35 -31.24
CA LYS A 231 25.28 27.01 -32.46
C LYS A 231 25.22 26.00 -33.64
N LYS A 232 26.20 25.12 -33.73
CA LYS A 232 26.29 24.05 -34.74
C LYS A 232 26.47 22.69 -34.09
N GLY A 233 25.98 21.63 -34.69
CA GLY A 233 26.11 20.24 -34.25
C GLY A 233 25.00 19.77 -33.30
N ARG A 234 25.23 18.60 -32.65
CA ARG A 234 24.24 17.96 -31.80
C ARG A 234 23.95 18.77 -30.53
N LYS A 235 22.67 19.07 -30.29
CA LYS A 235 22.21 19.76 -29.08
C LYS A 235 22.54 18.95 -27.82
N LYS A 236 23.04 19.62 -26.77
CA LYS A 236 23.31 19.00 -25.47
C LYS A 236 22.00 18.69 -24.76
N THR A 237 21.80 17.44 -24.36
CA THR A 237 20.63 17.02 -23.55
C THR A 237 20.83 17.31 -22.07
N TYR A 238 22.07 17.24 -21.57
CA TYR A 238 22.42 17.40 -20.16
C TYR A 238 23.44 18.52 -19.98
N GLY A 239 23.21 19.35 -18.97
CA GLY A 239 24.16 20.37 -18.53
C GLY A 239 25.06 19.85 -17.40
N GLN A 240 25.26 20.67 -16.39
CA GLN A 240 26.16 20.36 -15.27
C GLN A 240 25.67 19.14 -14.48
N LYS A 241 26.60 18.21 -14.23
CA LYS A 241 26.40 17.00 -13.40
C LYS A 241 26.61 17.33 -11.94
N CYS A 242 25.74 16.82 -11.06
CA CYS A 242 25.87 16.93 -9.63
C CYS A 242 25.35 15.68 -8.91
N ARG A 243 25.89 15.36 -7.75
CA ARG A 243 25.28 14.42 -6.79
C ARG A 243 24.26 15.18 -5.94
N VAL A 244 23.17 14.51 -5.54
CA VAL A 244 22.10 15.16 -4.77
C VAL A 244 22.62 15.69 -3.42
N ASP A 245 23.54 14.99 -2.75
CA ASP A 245 24.18 15.43 -1.50
C ASP A 245 25.10 16.66 -1.65
N GLN A 246 25.50 16.99 -2.87
CA GLN A 246 26.35 18.13 -3.18
C GLN A 246 25.58 19.35 -3.69
N LEU A 247 24.27 19.23 -3.91
CA LEU A 247 23.47 20.31 -4.49
C LEU A 247 23.58 21.61 -3.71
N LEU A 248 23.40 21.57 -2.38
CA LEU A 248 23.48 22.73 -1.52
C LEU A 248 24.86 23.42 -1.54
N ARG A 249 25.94 22.62 -1.56
CA ARG A 249 27.30 23.15 -1.53
C ARG A 249 27.75 23.74 -2.87
N ARG A 250 27.35 23.06 -4.00
CA ARG A 250 27.87 23.41 -5.33
C ARG A 250 26.99 24.36 -6.11
N PHE A 251 25.68 24.41 -5.81
CA PHE A 251 24.70 25.15 -6.58
C PHE A 251 23.64 25.83 -5.71
N PRO A 252 24.02 26.55 -4.63
CA PRO A 252 23.06 27.18 -3.73
C PRO A 252 22.11 28.13 -4.46
N ASP A 253 22.62 28.90 -5.42
CA ASP A 253 21.87 29.90 -6.17
C ASP A 253 20.82 29.30 -7.15
N ARG A 254 20.83 27.97 -7.34
CA ARG A 254 19.87 27.28 -8.18
C ARG A 254 18.76 26.58 -7.39
N LEU A 255 18.81 26.67 -6.07
CA LEU A 255 17.87 26.02 -5.19
C LEU A 255 16.88 27.04 -4.64
N ARG A 256 15.60 26.72 -4.72
CA ARG A 256 14.58 27.44 -3.95
C ARG A 256 14.66 26.94 -2.50
N LYS A 257 14.68 27.88 -1.55
CA LYS A 257 14.64 27.58 -0.12
C LYS A 257 13.25 27.86 0.42
N GLN A 258 12.72 26.91 1.19
CA GLN A 258 11.46 27.03 1.90
C GLN A 258 11.63 26.54 3.34
N ARG A 259 10.82 27.02 4.27
CA ARG A 259 10.77 26.55 5.66
C ARG A 259 9.36 26.01 5.95
N SER A 260 9.29 24.95 6.73
CA SER A 260 8.01 24.36 7.15
C SER A 260 8.21 23.62 8.47
N GLU A 261 7.11 23.11 9.00
CA GLU A 261 7.13 22.21 10.14
C GLU A 261 6.69 20.81 9.67
N LEU A 262 7.31 19.79 10.25
CA LEU A 262 7.04 18.40 9.95
C LEU A 262 7.15 17.56 11.22
N HIS A 263 6.25 16.62 11.38
CA HIS A 263 6.33 15.64 12.44
C HIS A 263 7.43 14.61 12.12
N VAL A 264 8.54 14.66 12.86
CA VAL A 264 9.70 13.79 12.65
C VAL A 264 10.07 13.14 13.98
N GLN A 265 10.11 11.80 14.02
CA GLN A 265 10.45 11.02 15.21
C GLN A 265 9.60 11.40 16.43
N GLY A 266 8.28 11.44 16.28
CA GLY A 266 7.34 11.69 17.37
C GLY A 266 7.25 13.15 17.85
N LYS A 267 7.94 14.09 17.18
CA LYS A 267 7.94 15.52 17.55
C LYS A 267 7.77 16.40 16.32
N GLU A 268 7.05 17.48 16.48
CA GLU A 268 6.99 18.53 15.47
C GLU A 268 8.33 19.28 15.42
N ARG A 269 8.87 19.47 14.22
CA ARG A 269 10.19 20.05 14.01
C ARG A 269 10.18 21.03 12.84
N LYS A 270 10.87 22.14 13.01
CA LYS A 270 11.19 23.05 11.91
C LYS A 270 12.12 22.37 10.93
N ILE A 271 11.81 22.43 9.65
CA ILE A 271 12.61 21.88 8.57
C ILE A 271 12.94 22.94 7.53
N GLU A 272 14.09 22.80 6.89
CA GLU A 272 14.46 23.54 5.71
C GLU A 272 14.40 22.63 4.49
N ILE A 273 13.74 23.10 3.44
CA ILE A 273 13.53 22.38 2.19
C ILE A 273 14.23 23.18 1.09
N TYR A 274 15.07 22.51 0.33
CA TYR A 274 15.76 23.06 -0.82
C TYR A 274 15.40 22.24 -2.04
N ASP A 275 14.91 22.88 -3.12
CA ASP A 275 14.51 22.17 -4.31
C ASP A 275 14.97 22.83 -5.60
N ALA A 276 15.19 22.02 -6.62
CA ALA A 276 15.49 22.47 -7.97
C ALA A 276 14.96 21.49 -9.02
N GLU A 277 14.62 22.02 -10.20
CA GLU A 277 14.41 21.17 -11.37
C GLU A 277 15.72 20.58 -11.87
N VAL A 278 15.70 19.30 -12.12
CA VAL A 278 16.84 18.50 -12.58
C VAL A 278 16.43 17.53 -13.69
N LEU A 279 17.43 16.93 -14.32
CA LEU A 279 17.26 15.92 -15.34
C LEU A 279 17.83 14.59 -14.86
N LEU A 280 17.03 13.52 -15.03
CA LEU A 280 17.45 12.14 -14.78
C LEU A 280 17.91 11.48 -16.07
N ARG A 281 19.11 10.86 -16.04
CA ARG A 281 19.70 10.20 -17.20
C ARG A 281 19.26 8.73 -17.30
N GLY A 282 19.03 8.27 -18.55
CA GLY A 282 18.84 6.84 -18.84
C GLY A 282 17.46 6.29 -18.52
N VAL A 283 16.48 7.14 -18.21
CA VAL A 283 15.08 6.74 -18.06
C VAL A 283 14.45 6.62 -19.45
N ARG A 284 14.56 7.64 -20.28
CA ARG A 284 14.11 7.63 -21.69
C ARG A 284 15.28 7.36 -22.64
N LYS A 285 15.03 6.63 -23.74
CA LYS A 285 16.02 6.46 -24.79
C LYS A 285 16.19 7.81 -25.52
N GLY A 286 17.41 8.37 -25.49
CA GLY A 286 17.74 9.63 -26.18
C GLY A 286 17.16 10.92 -25.58
N ARG A 287 16.32 10.84 -24.53
CA ARG A 287 15.71 12.02 -23.88
C ARG A 287 15.97 12.03 -22.38
N ALA A 288 16.03 13.21 -21.79
CA ALA A 288 16.10 13.39 -20.34
C ALA A 288 14.69 13.31 -19.72
N LEU A 289 14.55 12.66 -18.58
CA LEU A 289 13.35 12.79 -17.76
C LEU A 289 13.51 14.00 -16.84
N ARG A 290 12.60 14.97 -16.93
CA ARG A 290 12.56 16.10 -16.00
C ARG A 290 12.06 15.60 -14.64
N ALA A 291 12.65 16.12 -13.59
CA ALA A 291 12.29 15.81 -12.21
C ALA A 291 12.61 17.00 -11.30
N ARG A 292 12.08 16.99 -10.10
CA ARG A 292 12.46 17.91 -9.03
C ARG A 292 13.26 17.14 -8.00
N ALA A 293 14.49 17.60 -7.70
CA ALA A 293 15.28 17.12 -6.59
C ALA A 293 14.98 17.99 -5.36
N ILE A 294 14.80 17.35 -4.21
CA ILE A 294 14.41 18.00 -2.95
C ILE A 294 15.38 17.51 -1.87
N VAL A 295 15.99 18.46 -1.15
CA VAL A 295 16.83 18.20 0.01
C VAL A 295 16.14 18.74 1.26
N VAL A 296 15.92 17.88 2.25
CA VAL A 296 15.28 18.26 3.51
C VAL A 296 16.29 18.17 4.65
N ILE A 297 16.43 19.24 5.40
CA ILE A 297 17.32 19.33 6.56
C ILE A 297 16.48 19.68 7.79
N VAL A 298 16.80 19.06 8.93
CA VAL A 298 16.30 19.46 10.25
C VAL A 298 17.39 20.24 10.95
N PRO A 299 17.28 21.57 11.06
CA PRO A 299 18.29 22.39 11.70
C PRO A 299 18.53 21.96 13.15
N GLY A 300 19.76 22.08 13.62
CA GLY A 300 20.14 21.76 15.02
C GLY A 300 20.31 20.26 15.32
N LEU A 301 19.87 19.35 14.45
CA LEU A 301 20.00 17.91 14.67
C LEU A 301 21.10 17.28 13.80
N LYS A 302 22.37 17.45 14.21
CA LYS A 302 23.54 16.89 13.49
C LYS A 302 23.46 15.36 13.25
N LYS A 303 22.79 14.62 14.14
CA LYS A 303 22.63 13.16 14.03
C LYS A 303 21.58 12.76 12.97
N LEU A 304 20.68 13.65 12.59
CA LEU A 304 19.64 13.37 11.61
C LEU A 304 20.15 13.66 10.19
N LYS A 305 20.39 12.60 9.41
CA LYS A 305 20.86 12.75 8.03
C LYS A 305 19.80 13.43 7.17
N PRO A 306 20.19 14.31 6.23
CA PRO A 306 19.25 14.92 5.28
C PRO A 306 18.45 13.88 4.51
N TRP A 307 17.21 14.21 4.15
CA TRP A 307 16.46 13.43 3.17
C TRP A 307 16.72 13.97 1.78
N TYR A 308 16.96 13.06 0.86
CA TYR A 308 17.12 13.35 -0.55
C TYR A 308 15.95 12.72 -1.29
N LEU A 309 15.03 13.54 -1.80
CA LEU A 309 13.85 13.10 -2.52
C LEU A 309 13.94 13.52 -3.99
N VAL A 310 13.31 12.74 -4.84
CA VAL A 310 13.09 13.08 -6.24
C VAL A 310 11.63 12.84 -6.57
N THR A 311 11.01 13.81 -7.25
CA THR A 311 9.67 13.61 -7.84
C THR A 311 9.71 13.91 -9.33
N THR A 312 8.97 13.14 -10.12
CA THR A 312 8.76 13.39 -11.55
C THR A 312 7.54 14.25 -11.83
N ASP A 313 6.69 14.51 -10.81
CA ASP A 313 5.62 15.50 -10.88
C ASP A 313 6.19 16.88 -10.58
N LEU A 314 6.37 17.69 -11.63
CA LEU A 314 6.93 19.04 -11.50
C LEU A 314 5.93 20.07 -10.94
N GLU A 315 4.63 19.77 -11.00
CA GLU A 315 3.60 20.62 -10.43
C GLU A 315 3.38 20.35 -8.93
N LEU A 316 3.93 19.23 -8.41
CA LEU A 316 3.90 18.95 -6.99
C LEU A 316 4.91 19.85 -6.27
N GLU A 317 4.42 20.73 -5.42
CA GLU A 317 5.28 21.60 -4.62
C GLU A 317 6.19 20.81 -3.66
N ALA A 318 7.38 21.33 -3.38
CA ALA A 318 8.36 20.65 -2.56
C ALA A 318 7.85 20.36 -1.13
N ILE A 319 7.14 21.30 -0.50
CA ILE A 319 6.51 21.11 0.83
C ILE A 319 5.49 19.97 0.78
N ALA A 320 4.60 19.99 -0.21
CA ALA A 320 3.59 18.95 -0.38
C ALA A 320 4.22 17.58 -0.64
N ALA A 321 5.28 17.51 -1.46
CA ALA A 321 6.05 16.29 -1.70
C ALA A 321 6.68 15.73 -0.41
N VAL A 322 7.27 16.59 0.42
CA VAL A 322 7.88 16.20 1.70
C VAL A 322 6.82 15.66 2.67
N ARG A 323 5.68 16.35 2.80
CA ARG A 323 4.56 15.91 3.65
C ARG A 323 3.98 14.57 3.17
N ALA A 324 3.74 14.42 1.87
CA ALA A 324 3.25 13.18 1.29
C ALA A 324 4.27 12.02 1.49
N TYR A 325 5.57 12.30 1.32
CA TYR A 325 6.60 11.30 1.58
C TYR A 325 6.67 10.89 3.07
N ALA A 326 6.47 11.81 4.00
CA ALA A 326 6.37 11.48 5.43
C ALA A 326 5.20 10.53 5.71
N GLY A 327 4.07 10.69 5.00
CA GLY A 327 2.93 9.79 5.05
C GLY A 327 3.23 8.35 4.61
N ARG A 328 4.35 8.09 3.92
CA ARG A 328 4.77 6.73 3.50
C ARG A 328 4.85 5.75 4.68
N ALA A 329 5.18 6.23 5.86
CA ALA A 329 5.25 5.38 7.05
C ALA A 329 3.94 4.60 7.34
N GLN A 330 2.81 5.07 6.83
CA GLN A 330 1.52 4.38 6.97
C GLN A 330 1.49 2.99 6.32
N VAL A 331 2.36 2.72 5.35
CA VAL A 331 2.44 1.38 4.74
C VAL A 331 2.93 0.32 5.73
N GLU A 332 3.78 0.68 6.68
CA GLU A 332 4.26 -0.24 7.72
C GLU A 332 3.11 -0.66 8.65
N VAL A 333 2.25 0.29 9.02
CA VAL A 333 1.01 0.03 9.78
C VAL A 333 0.09 -0.90 8.99
N ASN A 334 -0.13 -0.64 7.70
CA ASN A 334 -0.94 -1.50 6.86
C ASN A 334 -0.37 -2.93 6.76
N PHE A 335 0.95 -3.09 6.75
CA PHE A 335 1.57 -4.41 6.71
C PHE A 335 1.35 -5.20 8.00
N ASP A 336 1.43 -4.54 9.16
CA ASP A 336 1.18 -5.17 10.44
C ASP A 336 -0.30 -5.57 10.54
N GLU A 337 -1.23 -4.68 10.19
CA GLU A 337 -2.66 -4.97 10.10
C GLU A 337 -2.98 -6.13 9.14
N ALA A 338 -2.37 -6.15 7.95
CA ALA A 338 -2.55 -7.22 6.98
C ALA A 338 -2.00 -8.57 7.48
N LYS A 339 -0.88 -8.59 8.21
CA LYS A 339 -0.34 -9.80 8.84
C LYS A 339 -1.25 -10.32 9.95
N GLU A 340 -1.82 -9.44 10.78
CA GLU A 340 -2.81 -9.80 11.80
C GLU A 340 -4.08 -10.38 11.16
N LEU A 341 -4.51 -9.84 10.03
CA LEU A 341 -5.61 -10.39 9.23
C LEU A 341 -5.26 -11.70 8.53
N GLY A 342 -4.00 -12.08 8.49
CA GLY A 342 -3.56 -13.37 7.99
C GLY A 342 -2.90 -13.37 6.61
N LEU A 343 -2.24 -12.31 6.20
CA LEU A 343 -1.52 -12.24 4.91
C LEU A 343 -0.57 -13.45 4.70
N GLY A 344 0.03 -13.95 5.78
CA GLY A 344 0.90 -15.13 5.77
C GLY A 344 0.19 -16.47 6.02
N HIS A 345 -1.12 -16.52 6.23
CA HIS A 345 -1.79 -17.73 6.73
C HIS A 345 -2.23 -18.73 5.65
N TYR A 346 -2.28 -18.36 4.39
CA TYR A 346 -2.63 -19.29 3.33
C TYR A 346 -1.60 -20.43 3.20
N GLN A 347 -2.05 -21.68 3.26
CA GLN A 347 -1.21 -22.87 3.25
C GLN A 347 -1.37 -23.74 2.00
N GLY A 348 -2.28 -23.39 1.11
CA GLY A 348 -2.47 -24.11 -0.14
C GLY A 348 -1.23 -23.99 -1.06
N ARG A 349 -1.03 -24.99 -1.91
CA ARG A 349 0.15 -25.10 -2.80
C ARG A 349 0.04 -24.19 -4.02
N SER A 350 -1.18 -23.81 -4.43
CA SER A 350 -1.45 -23.08 -5.66
C SER A 350 -0.97 -21.61 -5.59
N GLY A 351 -0.18 -21.19 -6.57
CA GLY A 351 0.22 -19.78 -6.70
C GLY A 351 -0.95 -18.85 -7.01
N SER A 352 -2.02 -19.32 -7.64
CA SER A 352 -3.26 -18.56 -7.82
C SER A 352 -3.95 -18.35 -6.48
N GLY A 353 -3.99 -19.36 -5.62
CA GLY A 353 -4.54 -19.28 -4.28
C GLY A 353 -3.79 -18.28 -3.40
N VAL A 354 -2.46 -18.31 -3.40
CA VAL A 354 -1.63 -17.33 -2.66
C VAL A 354 -1.96 -15.89 -3.08
N ARG A 355 -2.10 -15.64 -4.40
CA ARG A 355 -2.45 -14.32 -4.94
C ARG A 355 -3.86 -13.88 -4.57
N ARG A 356 -4.86 -14.77 -4.69
CA ARG A 356 -6.25 -14.47 -4.31
C ARG A 356 -6.37 -14.16 -2.83
N TRP A 357 -5.71 -14.96 -1.99
CA TRP A 357 -5.68 -14.75 -0.55
C TRP A 357 -5.13 -13.37 -0.18
N ALA A 358 -4.01 -12.96 -0.77
CA ALA A 358 -3.43 -11.64 -0.53
C ALA A 358 -4.40 -10.49 -0.87
N VAL A 359 -5.17 -10.62 -1.96
CA VAL A 359 -6.18 -9.60 -2.34
C VAL A 359 -7.36 -9.59 -1.37
N LEU A 360 -7.82 -10.75 -0.88
CA LEU A 360 -8.87 -10.81 0.16
C LEU A 360 -8.42 -10.12 1.45
N VAL A 361 -7.17 -10.31 1.85
CA VAL A 361 -6.60 -9.62 3.02
C VAL A 361 -6.51 -8.12 2.78
N CYS A 362 -6.09 -7.66 1.59
CA CYS A 362 -6.10 -6.24 1.25
C CYS A 362 -7.51 -5.65 1.32
N LEU A 363 -8.52 -6.34 0.80
CA LEU A 363 -9.91 -5.91 0.88
C LEU A 363 -10.39 -5.80 2.33
N SER A 364 -10.12 -6.82 3.16
CA SER A 364 -10.49 -6.81 4.58
C SER A 364 -9.82 -5.65 5.33
N GLN A 365 -8.52 -5.42 5.08
CA GLN A 365 -7.79 -4.30 5.69
C GLN A 365 -8.37 -2.95 5.24
N ALA A 366 -8.65 -2.78 3.95
CA ALA A 366 -9.20 -1.53 3.42
C ALA A 366 -10.58 -1.21 4.02
N LEU A 367 -11.49 -2.19 4.10
CA LEU A 367 -12.81 -2.02 4.71
C LEU A 367 -12.70 -1.61 6.19
N LEU A 368 -11.86 -2.31 6.96
CA LEU A 368 -11.62 -1.97 8.35
C LEU A 368 -10.95 -0.60 8.52
N LYS A 369 -10.00 -0.23 7.65
CA LYS A 369 -9.35 1.07 7.68
C LYS A 369 -10.33 2.22 7.39
N LEU A 370 -11.14 2.06 6.36
CA LEU A 370 -12.17 3.05 6.00
C LEU A 370 -13.23 3.18 7.09
N ALA A 371 -13.57 2.10 7.77
CA ALA A 371 -14.49 2.13 8.90
C ALA A 371 -13.85 2.77 10.16
N ALA A 372 -12.59 2.43 10.48
CA ALA A 372 -11.87 3.03 11.60
C ALA A 372 -11.66 4.55 11.45
N THR A 373 -11.62 5.03 10.21
CA THR A 373 -11.56 6.48 9.89
C THR A 373 -12.93 7.11 9.68
N GLY A 374 -14.04 6.41 9.96
CA GLY A 374 -15.39 6.94 9.84
C GLY A 374 -15.89 7.16 8.41
N VAL A 375 -15.10 6.78 7.38
CA VAL A 375 -15.53 6.82 5.97
C VAL A 375 -16.67 5.82 5.74
N ILE A 376 -16.56 4.63 6.32
CA ILE A 376 -17.67 3.67 6.42
C ILE A 376 -18.24 3.81 7.82
N LYS A 377 -19.49 4.24 7.91
CA LYS A 377 -20.20 4.33 9.20
C LYS A 377 -20.73 2.96 9.59
N LEU A 378 -20.21 2.41 10.68
CA LEU A 378 -20.68 1.16 11.28
C LEU A 378 -21.34 1.49 12.62
N ASP A 379 -22.58 1.07 12.77
CA ASP A 379 -23.25 1.13 14.08
C ASP A 379 -22.81 -0.08 14.91
N LEU A 380 -21.75 0.12 15.69
CA LEU A 380 -21.15 -0.89 16.55
C LEU A 380 -21.17 -0.43 18.02
N PRO A 381 -21.40 -1.34 18.97
CA PRO A 381 -21.40 -1.00 20.38
C PRO A 381 -20.04 -0.42 20.79
N LYS A 382 -20.08 0.63 21.64
CA LYS A 382 -18.87 1.14 22.28
C LYS A 382 -18.42 0.13 23.33
N LEU A 383 -17.14 -0.23 23.32
CA LEU A 383 -16.54 -1.06 24.35
C LEU A 383 -15.85 -0.16 25.37
N ASN A 384 -16.22 -0.29 26.64
CA ASN A 384 -15.61 0.46 27.75
C ASN A 384 -14.27 -0.19 28.13
N TRP A 385 -13.23 0.05 27.36
CA TRP A 385 -11.87 -0.35 27.70
C TRP A 385 -11.11 0.84 28.27
N SER A 386 -10.50 0.71 29.42
CA SER A 386 -9.71 1.75 30.08
C SER A 386 -8.53 2.26 29.25
N TRP A 387 -8.05 1.44 28.32
CA TRP A 387 -6.96 1.74 27.40
C TRP A 387 -7.41 2.18 26.02
N TYR A 388 -8.71 2.50 25.84
CA TYR A 388 -9.25 2.94 24.55
C TYR A 388 -8.60 4.27 24.15
N LYS A 389 -7.85 4.24 23.06
CA LYS A 389 -7.25 5.46 22.52
C LYS A 389 -8.33 6.36 21.92
N ARG A 390 -8.09 7.67 21.90
CA ARG A 390 -8.99 8.66 21.32
C ARG A 390 -9.34 8.37 19.86
N GLU A 391 -8.43 7.71 19.13
CA GLU A 391 -8.64 7.27 17.74
C GLU A 391 -8.76 5.75 17.68
N GLU A 392 -9.77 5.29 16.96
CA GLU A 392 -10.00 3.87 16.78
C GLU A 392 -8.97 3.28 15.80
N THR A 393 -8.25 2.27 16.26
CA THR A 393 -7.36 1.50 15.39
C THR A 393 -8.13 0.40 14.66
N VAL A 394 -7.60 -0.11 13.55
CA VAL A 394 -8.17 -1.26 12.84
C VAL A 394 -8.38 -2.46 13.76
N GLY A 395 -7.42 -2.72 14.67
CA GLY A 395 -7.52 -3.82 15.62
C GLY A 395 -8.67 -3.61 16.64
N GLN A 396 -8.86 -2.39 17.13
CA GLN A 396 -9.97 -2.06 18.05
C GLN A 396 -11.31 -2.17 17.35
N LEU A 397 -11.43 -1.59 16.16
CA LEU A 397 -12.64 -1.71 15.35
C LEU A 397 -12.99 -3.17 15.07
N ARG A 398 -12.00 -3.98 14.69
CA ARG A 398 -12.18 -5.41 14.42
C ARG A 398 -12.72 -6.14 15.67
N ARG A 399 -12.21 -5.85 16.84
CA ARG A 399 -12.73 -6.43 18.11
C ARG A 399 -14.19 -6.03 18.35
N ARG A 400 -14.55 -4.76 18.16
CA ARG A 400 -15.95 -4.31 18.26
C ARG A 400 -16.84 -5.03 17.26
N LEU A 401 -16.37 -5.23 16.05
CA LEU A 401 -17.08 -5.96 15.00
C LEU A 401 -17.29 -7.43 15.40
N ILE A 402 -16.28 -8.08 15.97
CA ILE A 402 -16.38 -9.45 16.50
C ILE A 402 -17.44 -9.53 17.59
N GLU A 403 -17.38 -8.65 18.59
CA GLU A 403 -18.36 -8.61 19.69
C GLU A 403 -19.80 -8.36 19.17
N HIS A 404 -19.97 -7.43 18.24
CA HIS A 404 -21.27 -7.18 17.61
C HIS A 404 -21.82 -8.41 16.88
N CYS A 405 -20.95 -9.18 16.22
CA CYS A 405 -21.35 -10.36 15.47
C CYS A 405 -21.49 -11.62 16.33
N ARG A 406 -20.92 -11.66 17.55
CA ARG A 406 -20.87 -12.83 18.44
C ARG A 406 -22.24 -13.50 18.68
N PRO A 407 -23.34 -12.78 18.97
CA PRO A 407 -24.65 -13.41 19.17
C PRO A 407 -25.15 -14.14 17.91
N ARG A 408 -24.84 -13.62 16.72
CA ARG A 408 -25.20 -14.23 15.44
C ARG A 408 -24.35 -15.47 15.16
N ILE A 409 -23.07 -15.42 15.50
CA ILE A 409 -22.11 -16.53 15.40
C ILE A 409 -22.56 -17.69 16.28
N SER A 410 -22.89 -17.44 17.56
CA SER A 410 -23.35 -18.46 18.49
C SER A 410 -24.62 -19.17 18.00
N ARG A 411 -25.61 -18.43 17.46
CA ARG A 411 -26.83 -19.02 16.86
C ARG A 411 -26.53 -19.91 15.66
N THR A 412 -25.56 -19.51 14.82
CA THR A 412 -25.16 -20.31 13.65
C THR A 412 -24.45 -21.60 14.05
N MET A 413 -23.69 -21.58 15.14
CA MET A 413 -22.96 -22.76 15.65
C MET A 413 -23.86 -23.73 16.43
N SER A 414 -24.91 -23.23 17.09
CA SER A 414 -25.88 -24.05 17.85
C SER A 414 -27.02 -24.61 17.03
N ALA A 415 -27.18 -24.20 15.77
CA ALA A 415 -28.14 -24.81 14.88
C ALA A 415 -27.75 -26.30 14.64
N PRO A 416 -28.68 -27.26 14.85
CA PRO A 416 -28.39 -28.66 14.66
C PRO A 416 -27.89 -28.87 13.23
N ARG A 417 -26.67 -29.40 13.09
CA ARG A 417 -26.18 -29.91 11.80
C ARG A 417 -26.97 -31.17 11.51
N THR A 418 -28.03 -31.07 10.68
CA THR A 418 -28.70 -32.23 10.12
C THR A 418 -27.65 -33.03 9.37
N VAL A 419 -27.39 -34.24 9.85
CA VAL A 419 -26.46 -35.25 9.31
C VAL A 419 -26.98 -35.74 7.97
#